data_96c3944d5eb2ceab9fa501d6266ad158
#
_entry.id   96c3944d5eb2ceab9fa501d6266ad158
#
_cell.length_a   1.000
_cell.length_b   1.000
_cell.length_c   1.000
_cell.angle_alpha   90.00
_cell.angle_beta   90.00
_cell.angle_gamma   90.00
#
_symmetry.space_group_name_H-M   'P 1'
#
loop_
_entity.id
_entity.type
_entity.pdbx_description
1 polymer ?
#
loop_
_entity_poly.entity_id
_entity_poly.type
_entity_poly.pdbx_seq_one_letter_code
_entity_poly.pdbx_strand_id
1 'polypeptide(L)'
;MPLLANSLRTLSAALIVAALLIATLVLGREILVPLALAVIACFILVPVVRWLEQHALPEWLAVSSVVVVVTGILLGASVAISSQLLSLAAELPAYRVNVMDKVHAVVGSSAPSGVVSRAIDAVETYQEMLNRELKLGADSSAQTPAPEGKSEPKVVVAKDSGSETWHGIQILAEPVAQTALTFLFTLFLLAQYRDLRDRVVRVFGTDNMTETTSAMSDAGERLSALFTGQVILNASFGVFVGCVLTIVGVPNAPLWGVVAFIMRFVPFIGVYVAAIPPILLAAAVDPGWTKAICTLAVFVIGEPIMGQVLEPYFLGKRAGLSPFAMILAASFWTLVWGPIGLVLAAPLTLVVVVLGRYVPDLEFVSVLLGDEPPLSEQQEFYHRLLSGDAYAAVDQIEEDKEASSPEAVLDNLVFPALHLAVIDRRRGRFDAEAMKELEETIGEVASESLPQTGHDGAAVLIIPVRGIFDTLAARFAVGAINARVPDAASGILSASGLMALSSIDFGRAAAPKKLVFITVVGVAEKALAFLAKKGAEKCPEAQVSILDLTRANGSITLASRSNNNPQAFNRLTDLMASVKPETVSAAASSASTAPIPAEHGTVFSGSY
;
A
#
# COMPACT_ATOMS: atom_id res chain seq x y z
N MET A 1 -35.59 -11.74 -13.28
CA MET A 1 -35.68 -10.35 -13.81
C MET A 1 -35.64 -9.23 -12.74
N PRO A 2 -36.23 -9.32 -11.53
CA PRO A 2 -36.16 -8.21 -10.55
C PRO A 2 -34.77 -7.96 -10.01
N LEU A 3 -33.90 -8.95 -9.87
CA LEU A 3 -32.52 -8.81 -9.37
C LEU A 3 -31.63 -8.03 -10.36
N LEU A 4 -31.77 -8.29 -11.67
CA LEU A 4 -31.03 -7.56 -12.72
C LEU A 4 -31.49 -6.08 -12.82
N ALA A 5 -32.78 -5.81 -12.61
CA ALA A 5 -33.32 -4.45 -12.65
C ALA A 5 -32.84 -3.63 -11.43
N ASN A 6 -32.66 -4.24 -10.27
CA ASN A 6 -32.11 -3.57 -9.09
C ASN A 6 -30.60 -3.31 -9.25
N SER A 7 -29.83 -4.26 -9.78
CA SER A 7 -28.39 -4.07 -10.02
C SER A 7 -28.12 -2.98 -11.07
N LEU A 8 -28.95 -2.89 -12.13
CA LEU A 8 -28.86 -1.82 -13.13
C LEU A 8 -29.18 -0.44 -12.55
N ARG A 9 -30.16 -0.35 -11.64
CA ARG A 9 -30.49 0.92 -10.96
C ARG A 9 -29.40 1.37 -10.00
N THR A 10 -28.81 0.46 -9.24
CA THR A 10 -27.68 0.79 -8.36
C THR A 10 -26.46 1.21 -9.16
N LEU A 11 -26.16 0.53 -10.27
CA LEU A 11 -25.05 0.90 -11.16
C LEU A 11 -25.27 2.29 -11.79
N SER A 12 -26.49 2.56 -12.31
CA SER A 12 -26.80 3.88 -12.89
C SER A 12 -26.73 5.01 -11.85
N ALA A 13 -27.19 4.78 -10.62
CA ALA A 13 -27.07 5.73 -9.54
C ALA A 13 -25.61 6.00 -9.17
N ALA A 14 -24.79 4.96 -9.07
CA ALA A 14 -23.35 5.09 -8.80
C ALA A 14 -22.62 5.89 -9.90
N LEU A 15 -22.93 5.62 -11.17
CA LEU A 15 -22.36 6.37 -12.30
C LEU A 15 -22.77 7.85 -12.29
N ILE A 16 -24.02 8.15 -11.95
CA ILE A 16 -24.50 9.54 -11.85
C ILE A 16 -23.77 10.26 -10.70
N VAL A 17 -23.62 9.61 -9.54
CA VAL A 17 -22.89 10.18 -8.39
C VAL A 17 -21.43 10.42 -8.76
N ALA A 18 -20.76 9.46 -9.41
CA ALA A 18 -19.38 9.61 -9.86
C ALA A 18 -19.23 10.76 -10.88
N ALA A 19 -20.14 10.86 -11.86
CA ALA A 19 -20.13 11.94 -12.84
C ALA A 19 -20.35 13.32 -12.19
N LEU A 20 -21.28 13.41 -11.22
CA LEU A 20 -21.53 14.63 -10.48
C LEU A 20 -20.32 15.04 -9.63
N LEU A 21 -19.66 14.08 -9.00
CA LEU A 21 -18.44 14.30 -8.21
C LEU A 21 -17.30 14.80 -9.10
N ILE A 22 -17.06 14.18 -10.25
CA ILE A 22 -16.04 14.64 -11.21
C ILE A 22 -16.40 16.06 -11.73
N ALA A 23 -17.66 16.30 -12.08
CA ALA A 23 -18.09 17.63 -12.51
C ALA A 23 -17.85 18.68 -11.42
N THR A 24 -18.13 18.35 -10.16
CA THR A 24 -17.85 19.24 -9.01
C THR A 24 -16.36 19.50 -8.84
N LEU A 25 -15.51 18.48 -9.00
CA LEU A 25 -14.05 18.64 -8.93
C LEU A 25 -13.51 19.53 -10.05
N VAL A 26 -14.04 19.40 -11.28
CA VAL A 26 -13.61 20.20 -12.44
C VAL A 26 -14.13 21.63 -12.35
N LEU A 27 -15.42 21.82 -12.06
CA LEU A 27 -16.02 23.17 -11.98
C LEU A 27 -15.55 23.93 -10.74
N GLY A 28 -15.33 23.22 -9.63
CA GLY A 28 -14.86 23.82 -8.37
C GLY A 28 -13.35 23.97 -8.26
N ARG A 29 -12.57 23.72 -9.31
CA ARG A 29 -11.09 23.68 -9.26
C ARG A 29 -10.46 24.94 -8.65
N GLU A 30 -11.03 26.11 -8.88
CA GLU A 30 -10.52 27.39 -8.37
C GLU A 30 -10.53 27.47 -6.84
N ILE A 31 -11.43 26.74 -6.18
CA ILE A 31 -11.52 26.66 -4.71
C ILE A 31 -10.93 25.36 -4.20
N LEU A 32 -11.19 24.24 -4.88
CA LEU A 32 -10.79 22.91 -4.42
C LEU A 32 -9.28 22.68 -4.53
N VAL A 33 -8.60 23.24 -5.53
CA VAL A 33 -7.13 23.15 -5.64
C VAL A 33 -6.43 23.86 -4.49
N PRO A 34 -6.73 25.16 -4.18
CA PRO A 34 -6.20 25.82 -3.00
C PRO A 34 -6.52 25.09 -1.68
N LEU A 35 -7.73 24.54 -1.56
CA LEU A 35 -8.14 23.79 -0.38
C LEU A 35 -7.34 22.48 -0.24
N ALA A 36 -7.16 21.73 -1.31
CA ALA A 36 -6.37 20.49 -1.31
C ALA A 36 -4.90 20.76 -0.95
N LEU A 37 -4.30 21.81 -1.54
CA LEU A 37 -2.96 22.26 -1.17
C LEU A 37 -2.88 22.65 0.31
N ALA A 38 -3.88 23.35 0.83
CA ALA A 38 -3.94 23.73 2.22
C ALA A 38 -4.07 22.53 3.17
N VAL A 39 -4.85 21.50 2.80
CA VAL A 39 -4.97 20.25 3.57
C VAL A 39 -3.62 19.54 3.63
N ILE A 40 -2.93 19.38 2.50
CA ILE A 40 -1.62 18.75 2.45
C ILE A 40 -0.60 19.57 3.26
N ALA A 41 -0.59 20.90 3.09
CA ALA A 41 0.26 21.79 3.88
C ALA A 41 -0.03 21.66 5.38
N CYS A 42 -1.29 21.53 5.78
CA CYS A 42 -1.67 21.32 7.17
C CYS A 42 -1.05 20.03 7.74
N PHE A 43 -1.14 18.90 7.02
CA PHE A 43 -0.50 17.64 7.45
C PHE A 43 1.03 17.77 7.60
N ILE A 44 1.68 18.53 6.73
CA ILE A 44 3.13 18.78 6.79
C ILE A 44 3.49 19.70 7.97
N LEU A 45 2.65 20.72 8.23
CA LEU A 45 2.98 21.76 9.21
C LEU A 45 2.52 21.44 10.63
N VAL A 46 1.52 20.56 10.82
CA VAL A 46 1.03 20.15 12.16
C VAL A 46 2.16 19.66 13.08
N PRO A 47 3.13 18.80 12.66
CA PRO A 47 4.23 18.39 13.53
C PRO A 47 5.09 19.56 13.96
N VAL A 48 5.33 20.53 13.07
CA VAL A 48 6.14 21.73 13.34
C VAL A 48 5.42 22.62 14.36
N VAL A 49 4.12 22.84 14.18
CA VAL A 49 3.30 23.62 15.13
C VAL A 49 3.29 22.94 16.50
N ARG A 50 3.05 21.63 16.56
CA ARG A 50 3.08 20.87 17.83
C ARG A 50 4.45 20.96 18.52
N TRP A 51 5.52 20.90 17.75
CA TRP A 51 6.87 21.05 18.27
C TRP A 51 7.09 22.44 18.90
N LEU A 52 6.59 23.52 18.26
CA LEU A 52 6.64 24.87 18.81
C LEU A 52 5.76 25.02 20.07
N GLU A 53 4.58 24.44 20.08
CA GLU A 53 3.70 24.41 21.26
C GLU A 53 4.36 23.74 22.47
N GLN A 54 5.09 22.64 22.25
CA GLN A 54 5.86 21.94 23.29
C GLN A 54 6.99 22.79 23.87
N HIS A 55 7.46 23.82 23.13
CA HIS A 55 8.47 24.78 23.58
C HIS A 55 7.88 26.06 24.18
N ALA A 56 6.67 25.97 24.79
CA ALA A 56 5.98 27.03 25.52
C ALA A 56 5.45 28.20 24.68
N LEU A 57 5.30 28.04 23.36
CA LEU A 57 4.61 29.03 22.53
C LEU A 57 3.09 28.79 22.58
N PRO A 58 2.25 29.82 22.79
CA PRO A 58 0.81 29.69 22.70
C PRO A 58 0.40 29.32 21.26
N GLU A 59 -0.67 28.53 21.13
CA GLU A 59 -1.15 27.95 19.86
C GLU A 59 -1.22 28.99 18.72
N TRP A 60 -1.82 30.14 18.98
CA TRP A 60 -1.99 31.17 17.96
C TRP A 60 -0.65 31.77 17.46
N LEU A 61 0.37 31.88 18.34
CA LEU A 61 1.71 32.33 17.95
C LEU A 61 2.46 31.23 17.20
N ALA A 62 2.34 29.96 17.62
CA ALA A 62 2.94 28.83 16.93
C ALA A 62 2.42 28.72 15.50
N VAL A 63 1.10 28.74 15.32
CA VAL A 63 0.45 28.71 14.00
C VAL A 63 0.89 29.89 13.14
N SER A 64 0.76 31.11 13.66
CA SER A 64 1.09 32.33 12.90
C SER A 64 2.56 32.38 12.50
N SER A 65 3.47 31.99 13.40
CA SER A 65 4.91 31.99 13.10
C SER A 65 5.27 30.98 12.02
N VAL A 66 4.74 29.75 12.09
CA VAL A 66 4.97 28.73 11.06
C VAL A 66 4.47 29.19 9.70
N VAL A 67 3.24 29.72 9.65
CA VAL A 67 2.64 30.19 8.39
C VAL A 67 3.43 31.36 7.81
N VAL A 68 3.84 32.34 8.62
CA VAL A 68 4.66 33.48 8.18
C VAL A 68 6.01 33.02 7.65
N VAL A 69 6.69 32.12 8.37
CA VAL A 69 8.02 31.58 7.95
C VAL A 69 7.90 30.81 6.63
N VAL A 70 6.92 29.92 6.51
CA VAL A 70 6.72 29.13 5.28
C VAL A 70 6.38 30.04 4.10
N THR A 71 5.50 31.02 4.31
CA THR A 71 5.16 32.01 3.27
C THR A 71 6.38 32.84 2.88
N GLY A 72 7.18 33.28 3.85
CA GLY A 72 8.42 34.01 3.59
C GLY A 72 9.41 33.18 2.78
N ILE A 73 9.57 31.89 3.09
CA ILE A 73 10.41 30.96 2.31
C ILE A 73 9.89 30.81 0.89
N LEU A 74 8.57 30.61 0.71
CA LEU A 74 7.97 30.45 -0.63
C LEU A 74 8.10 31.71 -1.48
N LEU A 75 7.85 32.88 -0.90
CA LEU A 75 8.03 34.14 -1.60
C LEU A 75 9.51 34.40 -1.95
N GLY A 76 10.44 34.16 -1.01
CA GLY A 76 11.86 34.28 -1.26
C GLY A 76 12.35 33.32 -2.35
N ALA A 77 11.88 32.08 -2.31
CA ALA A 77 12.17 31.10 -3.36
C ALA A 77 11.61 31.53 -4.72
N SER A 78 10.39 32.05 -4.77
CA SER A 78 9.78 32.54 -6.01
C SER A 78 10.58 33.70 -6.63
N VAL A 79 11.02 34.66 -5.82
CA VAL A 79 11.87 35.76 -6.29
C VAL A 79 13.22 35.25 -6.78
N ALA A 80 13.85 34.32 -6.05
CA ALA A 80 15.13 33.74 -6.43
C ALA A 80 15.02 32.93 -7.73
N ILE A 81 13.97 32.12 -7.90
CA ILE A 81 13.69 31.37 -9.13
C ILE A 81 13.49 32.33 -10.30
N SER A 82 12.65 33.34 -10.13
CA SER A 82 12.36 34.32 -11.17
C SER A 82 13.63 35.05 -11.63
N SER A 83 14.48 35.48 -10.70
CA SER A 83 15.76 36.14 -11.03
C SER A 83 16.71 35.20 -11.76
N GLN A 84 16.77 33.91 -11.39
CA GLN A 84 17.62 32.94 -12.06
C GLN A 84 17.09 32.57 -13.45
N LEU A 85 15.76 32.49 -13.66
CA LEU A 85 15.16 32.28 -14.96
C LEU A 85 15.44 33.46 -15.90
N LEU A 86 15.37 34.68 -15.41
CA LEU A 86 15.69 35.87 -16.19
C LEU A 86 17.18 35.91 -16.58
N SER A 87 18.09 35.58 -15.66
CA SER A 87 19.53 35.51 -15.96
C SER A 87 19.84 34.42 -16.99
N LEU A 88 19.21 33.24 -16.84
CA LEU A 88 19.33 32.16 -17.81
C LEU A 88 18.85 32.57 -19.22
N ALA A 89 17.68 33.21 -19.29
CA ALA A 89 17.16 33.71 -20.57
C ALA A 89 18.09 34.71 -21.24
N ALA A 90 18.75 35.56 -20.45
CA ALA A 90 19.72 36.54 -20.97
C ALA A 90 21.02 35.90 -21.48
N GLU A 91 21.44 34.77 -20.92
CA GLU A 91 22.68 34.07 -21.31
C GLU A 91 22.52 33.05 -22.45
N LEU A 92 21.30 32.58 -22.72
CA LEU A 92 20.99 31.59 -23.75
C LEU A 92 21.61 31.91 -25.13
N PRO A 93 21.60 33.17 -25.62
CA PRO A 93 22.21 33.50 -26.90
C PRO A 93 23.73 33.22 -26.98
N ALA A 94 24.42 33.37 -25.84
CA ALA A 94 25.88 33.15 -25.80
C ALA A 94 26.27 31.68 -26.02
N TYR A 95 25.38 30.74 -25.71
CA TYR A 95 25.62 29.30 -25.84
C TYR A 95 25.39 28.75 -27.25
N ARG A 96 24.86 29.57 -28.17
CA ARG A 96 24.50 29.18 -29.53
C ARG A 96 25.68 28.55 -30.29
N VAL A 97 26.90 29.09 -30.15
CA VAL A 97 28.08 28.61 -30.85
C VAL A 97 28.45 27.18 -30.46
N ASN A 98 28.52 26.91 -29.16
CA ASN A 98 28.85 25.57 -28.65
C ASN A 98 27.77 24.52 -29.00
N VAL A 99 26.51 24.91 -29.03
CA VAL A 99 25.40 24.02 -29.44
C VAL A 99 25.54 23.67 -30.93
N MET A 100 25.79 24.66 -31.77
CA MET A 100 25.96 24.47 -33.23
C MET A 100 27.13 23.53 -33.54
N ASP A 101 28.28 23.75 -32.89
CA ASP A 101 29.49 22.92 -33.10
C ASP A 101 29.23 21.46 -32.70
N LYS A 102 28.50 21.23 -31.58
CA LYS A 102 28.17 19.88 -31.14
C LYS A 102 27.13 19.19 -31.99
N VAL A 103 26.13 19.92 -32.47
CA VAL A 103 25.14 19.38 -33.42
C VAL A 103 25.84 18.96 -34.70
N HIS A 104 26.77 19.78 -35.22
CA HIS A 104 27.56 19.40 -36.39
C HIS A 104 28.47 18.19 -36.14
N ALA A 105 29.03 18.06 -34.93
CA ALA A 105 29.87 16.91 -34.56
C ALA A 105 29.10 15.59 -34.43
N VAL A 106 27.85 15.64 -33.94
CA VAL A 106 27.03 14.44 -33.69
C VAL A 106 26.24 13.98 -34.91
N VAL A 107 25.73 14.93 -35.70
CA VAL A 107 24.81 14.62 -36.81
C VAL A 107 25.51 14.60 -38.18
N GLY A 108 26.75 15.06 -38.23
CA GLY A 108 27.51 15.18 -39.48
C GLY A 108 26.96 16.28 -40.38
N SER A 109 27.66 16.57 -41.46
CA SER A 109 27.32 17.63 -42.44
C SER A 109 26.05 17.37 -43.27
N SER A 110 25.31 16.30 -42.96
CA SER A 110 24.11 15.84 -43.69
C SER A 110 22.78 16.03 -42.97
N ALA A 111 22.76 16.70 -41.81
CA ALA A 111 21.51 16.91 -41.07
C ALA A 111 20.60 17.91 -41.81
N PRO A 112 19.28 17.67 -41.86
CA PRO A 112 18.33 18.66 -42.28
C PRO A 112 18.36 19.83 -41.28
N SER A 113 18.97 20.93 -41.71
CA SER A 113 19.10 22.20 -40.96
C SER A 113 17.78 22.78 -40.46
N GLY A 114 16.66 22.18 -40.84
CA GLY A 114 15.33 22.70 -40.55
C GLY A 114 14.76 22.49 -39.16
N VAL A 115 15.24 21.52 -38.35
CA VAL A 115 14.68 21.29 -36.99
C VAL A 115 15.42 22.16 -35.98
N VAL A 116 16.73 22.26 -36.09
CA VAL A 116 17.57 23.06 -35.19
C VAL A 116 17.35 24.56 -35.48
N SER A 117 17.25 24.96 -36.74
CA SER A 117 16.92 26.35 -37.08
C SER A 117 15.55 26.75 -36.58
N ARG A 118 14.52 25.89 -36.72
CA ARG A 118 13.18 26.19 -36.16
C ARG A 118 13.18 26.31 -34.65
N ALA A 119 13.97 25.50 -33.93
CA ALA A 119 14.09 25.62 -32.50
C ALA A 119 14.78 26.93 -32.07
N ILE A 120 15.82 27.34 -32.83
CA ILE A 120 16.53 28.60 -32.62
C ILE A 120 15.63 29.79 -32.99
N ASP A 121 14.93 29.73 -34.11
CA ASP A 121 13.98 30.76 -34.57
C ASP A 121 12.82 30.92 -33.58
N ALA A 122 12.35 29.81 -32.99
CA ALA A 122 11.35 29.83 -31.91
C ALA A 122 11.89 30.56 -30.66
N VAL A 123 13.13 30.31 -30.26
CA VAL A 123 13.76 30.98 -29.10
C VAL A 123 13.96 32.47 -29.40
N GLU A 124 14.44 32.83 -30.62
CA GLU A 124 14.56 34.22 -31.04
C GLU A 124 13.19 34.96 -31.05
N THR A 125 12.17 34.31 -31.56
CA THR A 125 10.79 34.84 -31.56
C THR A 125 10.28 35.05 -30.12
N TYR A 126 10.54 34.10 -29.23
CA TYR A 126 10.18 34.25 -27.82
C TYR A 126 10.98 35.36 -27.14
N GLN A 127 12.27 35.51 -27.43
CA GLN A 127 13.08 36.61 -26.90
C GLN A 127 12.66 37.97 -27.43
N GLU A 128 12.30 38.08 -28.71
CA GLU A 128 11.77 39.30 -29.25
C GLU A 128 10.41 39.70 -28.60
N MET A 129 9.56 38.68 -28.34
CA MET A 129 8.32 38.91 -27.59
C MET A 129 8.58 39.37 -26.16
N LEU A 130 9.49 38.67 -25.42
CA LEU A 130 9.87 39.04 -24.07
C LEU A 130 10.54 40.42 -23.97
N ASN A 131 11.47 40.73 -24.89
CA ASN A 131 12.15 42.01 -24.95
C ASN A 131 11.19 43.14 -25.37
N ARG A 132 10.17 42.83 -26.17
CA ARG A 132 9.11 43.78 -26.51
C ARG A 132 8.21 44.09 -25.32
N GLU A 133 7.85 43.05 -24.55
CA GLU A 133 7.07 43.24 -23.32
C GLU A 133 7.88 43.94 -22.21
N LEU A 134 9.17 43.61 -22.04
CA LEU A 134 10.03 44.27 -21.06
C LEU A 134 10.37 45.69 -21.42
N LYS A 135 10.56 46.03 -22.72
CA LYS A 135 10.79 47.43 -23.18
C LYS A 135 9.53 48.29 -23.07
N LEU A 136 8.34 47.70 -23.23
CA LEU A 136 7.07 48.45 -23.00
C LEU A 136 6.87 48.86 -21.53
N GLY A 137 7.56 48.16 -20.58
CA GLY A 137 7.60 48.58 -19.16
C GLY A 137 8.63 49.63 -18.80
N ALA A 138 9.68 49.83 -19.63
CA ALA A 138 10.81 50.71 -19.33
C ALA A 138 10.77 52.09 -19.98
N ASP A 139 10.05 52.25 -21.08
CA ASP A 139 10.04 53.52 -21.85
C ASP A 139 8.97 54.55 -21.42
N SER A 140 8.46 54.43 -20.19
CA SER A 140 7.58 55.47 -19.63
C SER A 140 8.32 56.67 -19.02
N SER A 141 9.63 56.82 -19.18
CA SER A 141 10.39 57.87 -18.48
C SER A 141 11.52 58.52 -19.26
N ALA A 142 11.38 58.80 -20.57
CA ALA A 142 12.29 59.72 -21.23
C ALA A 142 11.64 60.37 -22.45
N GLN A 143 10.99 61.48 -22.24
CA GLN A 143 10.73 62.49 -23.29
C GLN A 143 11.95 63.40 -23.39
N THR A 144 12.49 63.57 -24.62
CA THR A 144 13.16 64.80 -25.07
C THR A 144 12.98 64.97 -26.58
N PRO A 145 12.74 66.19 -27.07
CA PRO A 145 12.10 66.41 -28.34
C PRO A 145 13.04 66.78 -29.49
N ALA A 146 12.51 66.54 -30.72
CA ALA A 146 12.67 67.22 -32.02
C ALA A 146 13.81 66.80 -32.95
N PRO A 147 13.79 67.13 -34.29
CA PRO A 147 12.80 67.85 -35.06
C PRO A 147 12.36 67.22 -36.43
N GLU A 148 11.25 67.73 -36.92
CA GLU A 148 10.68 67.87 -38.24
C GLU A 148 11.25 67.13 -39.49
N GLY A 149 10.36 66.33 -40.09
CA GLY A 149 10.46 65.82 -41.44
C GLY A 149 9.08 65.35 -41.92
N LYS A 150 8.54 66.00 -42.94
CA LYS A 150 7.23 65.79 -43.58
C LYS A 150 7.07 64.35 -44.10
N SER A 151 5.96 63.69 -43.74
CA SER A 151 5.29 62.70 -44.59
C SER A 151 3.91 62.33 -44.03
N GLU A 152 3.00 62.04 -44.91
CA GLU A 152 1.56 61.81 -44.96
C GLU A 152 0.86 61.14 -43.77
N PRO A 153 -0.45 61.43 -43.54
CA PRO A 153 -1.19 60.92 -42.40
C PRO A 153 -1.55 59.42 -42.60
N LYS A 154 -0.77 58.55 -42.04
CA LYS A 154 -1.22 57.19 -41.75
C LYS A 154 -2.12 57.25 -40.52
N VAL A 155 -3.38 56.95 -40.69
CA VAL A 155 -4.33 56.74 -39.60
C VAL A 155 -3.77 55.63 -38.73
N VAL A 156 -3.08 56.04 -37.68
CA VAL A 156 -2.77 55.14 -36.56
C VAL A 156 -4.05 55.03 -35.74
N VAL A 157 -4.74 53.91 -35.91
CA VAL A 157 -5.75 53.50 -34.93
C VAL A 157 -5.01 53.41 -33.60
N ALA A 158 -5.33 54.32 -32.70
CA ALA A 158 -4.84 54.29 -31.32
C ALA A 158 -5.26 52.94 -30.72
N LYS A 159 -4.32 52.00 -30.68
CA LYS A 159 -4.51 50.76 -30.00
C LYS A 159 -4.55 51.08 -28.51
N ASP A 160 -5.64 50.76 -27.93
CA ASP A 160 -6.01 51.06 -26.56
C ASP A 160 -4.94 50.52 -25.58
N SER A 161 -4.02 51.38 -25.16
CA SER A 161 -2.92 51.05 -24.24
C SER A 161 -3.41 50.60 -22.85
N GLY A 162 -4.72 50.80 -22.58
CA GLY A 162 -5.36 50.35 -21.36
C GLY A 162 -5.62 48.82 -21.33
N SER A 163 -5.82 48.19 -22.50
CA SER A 163 -6.16 46.77 -22.54
C SER A 163 -4.93 45.85 -22.33
N GLU A 164 -3.73 46.29 -22.73
CA GLU A 164 -2.50 45.49 -22.59
C GLU A 164 -1.99 45.48 -21.14
N THR A 165 -2.11 46.58 -20.41
CA THR A 165 -1.79 46.65 -18.96
C THR A 165 -2.80 45.85 -18.14
N TRP A 166 -4.07 45.83 -18.51
CA TRP A 166 -5.09 45.00 -17.85
C TRP A 166 -4.85 43.49 -18.09
N HIS A 167 -4.41 43.09 -19.26
CA HIS A 167 -4.06 41.68 -19.54
C HIS A 167 -2.84 41.22 -18.76
N GLY A 168 -1.80 42.04 -18.65
CA GLY A 168 -0.61 41.72 -17.83
C GLY A 168 -0.97 41.58 -16.33
N ILE A 169 -1.84 42.46 -15.82
CA ILE A 169 -2.35 42.39 -14.44
C ILE A 169 -3.20 41.12 -14.24
N GLN A 170 -4.04 40.74 -15.21
CA GLN A 170 -4.89 39.56 -15.13
C GLN A 170 -4.05 38.24 -15.10
N ILE A 171 -2.97 38.15 -15.88
CA ILE A 171 -2.09 37.00 -15.90
C ILE A 171 -1.43 36.76 -14.53
N LEU A 172 -1.11 37.84 -13.80
CA LEU A 172 -0.50 37.74 -12.46
C LEU A 172 -1.54 37.67 -11.34
N ALA A 173 -2.74 38.19 -11.54
CA ALA A 173 -3.77 38.25 -10.52
C ALA A 173 -4.30 36.87 -10.13
N GLU A 174 -4.46 35.94 -11.08
CA GLU A 174 -4.98 34.60 -10.82
C GLU A 174 -4.04 33.74 -9.94
N PRO A 175 -2.72 33.58 -10.24
CA PRO A 175 -1.81 32.88 -9.37
C PRO A 175 -1.66 33.51 -7.98
N VAL A 176 -1.70 34.85 -7.90
CA VAL A 176 -1.64 35.58 -6.61
C VAL A 176 -2.91 35.30 -5.79
N ALA A 177 -4.08 35.34 -6.40
CA ALA A 177 -5.34 35.06 -5.73
C ALA A 177 -5.41 33.62 -5.24
N GLN A 178 -4.99 32.63 -6.05
CA GLN A 178 -4.93 31.22 -5.66
C GLN A 178 -3.94 30.97 -4.52
N THR A 179 -2.78 31.63 -4.56
CA THR A 179 -1.78 31.55 -3.48
C THR A 179 -2.33 32.17 -2.18
N ALA A 180 -2.96 33.33 -2.26
CA ALA A 180 -3.59 33.99 -1.11
C ALA A 180 -4.71 33.13 -0.51
N LEU A 181 -5.53 32.48 -1.35
CA LEU A 181 -6.60 31.59 -0.92
C LEU A 181 -6.04 30.32 -0.25
N THR A 182 -4.99 29.74 -0.84
CA THR A 182 -4.29 28.59 -0.24
C THR A 182 -3.70 28.94 1.14
N PHE A 183 -3.07 30.12 1.25
CA PHE A 183 -2.55 30.62 2.51
C PHE A 183 -3.66 30.79 3.55
N LEU A 184 -4.77 31.42 3.15
CA LEU A 184 -5.92 31.64 4.03
C LEU A 184 -6.50 30.30 4.53
N PHE A 185 -6.73 29.34 3.63
CA PHE A 185 -7.20 28.02 4.01
C PHE A 185 -6.20 27.30 4.91
N THR A 186 -4.89 27.35 4.62
CA THR A 186 -3.86 26.73 5.46
C THR A 186 -3.89 27.33 6.87
N LEU A 187 -3.99 28.64 6.99
CA LEU A 187 -4.06 29.34 8.27
C LEU A 187 -5.30 28.89 9.08
N PHE A 188 -6.48 28.87 8.46
CA PHE A 188 -7.70 28.47 9.13
C PHE A 188 -7.72 26.97 9.49
N LEU A 189 -7.28 26.11 8.56
CA LEU A 189 -7.20 24.68 8.83
C LEU A 189 -6.23 24.37 9.97
N LEU A 190 -5.09 25.06 9.99
CA LEU A 190 -4.07 24.86 11.02
C LEU A 190 -4.53 25.43 12.38
N ALA A 191 -5.22 26.58 12.40
CA ALA A 191 -5.77 27.16 13.61
C ALA A 191 -6.96 26.37 14.19
N GLN A 192 -7.72 25.67 13.34
CA GLN A 192 -8.92 24.93 13.74
C GLN A 192 -8.78 23.42 13.60
N TYR A 193 -7.55 22.89 13.45
CA TYR A 193 -7.35 21.48 13.11
C TYR A 193 -7.94 20.53 14.16
N ARG A 194 -7.90 20.90 15.45
CA ARG A 194 -8.47 20.13 16.55
C ARG A 194 -10.00 20.08 16.48
N ASP A 195 -10.63 21.23 16.29
CA ASP A 195 -12.10 21.35 16.17
C ASP A 195 -12.63 20.62 14.92
N LEU A 196 -11.93 20.77 13.78
CA LEU A 196 -12.27 20.05 12.55
C LEU A 196 -12.15 18.53 12.71
N ARG A 197 -11.10 18.05 13.35
CA ARG A 197 -10.94 16.64 13.67
C ARG A 197 -12.09 16.11 14.50
N ASP A 198 -12.46 16.84 15.57
CA ASP A 198 -13.54 16.42 16.47
C ASP A 198 -14.91 16.42 15.76
N ARG A 199 -15.13 17.36 14.83
CA ARG A 199 -16.33 17.38 13.98
C ARG A 199 -16.38 16.17 13.03
N VAL A 200 -15.27 15.82 12.39
CA VAL A 200 -15.18 14.64 11.50
C VAL A 200 -15.45 13.37 12.29
N VAL A 201 -14.85 13.21 13.48
CA VAL A 201 -15.13 12.09 14.38
C VAL A 201 -16.61 12.01 14.74
N ARG A 202 -17.26 13.15 15.01
CA ARG A 202 -18.68 13.19 15.34
C ARG A 202 -19.59 12.81 14.16
N VAL A 203 -19.21 13.16 12.93
CA VAL A 203 -20.01 12.85 11.73
C VAL A 203 -19.90 11.38 11.36
N PHE A 204 -18.71 10.79 11.46
CA PHE A 204 -18.43 9.42 11.01
C PHE A 204 -18.42 8.38 12.14
N GLY A 205 -18.36 8.79 13.40
CA GLY A 205 -18.21 7.92 14.59
C GLY A 205 -19.50 7.58 15.31
N THR A 206 -20.62 7.38 14.61
CA THR A 206 -21.95 7.20 15.23
C THR A 206 -22.08 5.92 16.06
N ASP A 207 -21.40 4.83 15.70
CA ASP A 207 -21.57 3.52 16.35
C ASP A 207 -20.45 3.17 17.34
N ASN A 208 -19.19 3.61 17.10
CA ASN A 208 -18.03 3.32 17.96
C ASN A 208 -17.07 4.52 18.05
N MET A 209 -17.38 5.47 18.90
CA MET A 209 -16.65 6.74 19.02
C MET A 209 -15.18 6.58 19.37
N THR A 210 -14.84 5.61 20.22
CA THR A 210 -13.45 5.35 20.64
C THR A 210 -12.62 4.76 19.50
N GLU A 211 -13.18 3.83 18.76
CA GLU A 211 -12.51 3.16 17.64
C GLU A 211 -12.31 4.15 16.49
N THR A 212 -13.32 4.94 16.14
CA THR A 212 -13.23 5.99 15.11
C THR A 212 -12.22 7.08 15.48
N THR A 213 -12.16 7.48 16.77
CA THR A 213 -11.21 8.50 17.23
C THR A 213 -9.77 8.01 17.13
N SER A 214 -9.50 6.75 17.54
CA SER A 214 -8.16 6.16 17.44
C SER A 214 -7.74 5.98 15.98
N ALA A 215 -8.66 5.51 15.13
CA ALA A 215 -8.44 5.34 13.70
C ALA A 215 -8.11 6.67 12.99
N MET A 216 -8.89 7.72 13.25
CA MET A 216 -8.63 9.07 12.70
C MET A 216 -7.31 9.66 13.21
N SER A 217 -6.95 9.41 14.46
CA SER A 217 -5.67 9.85 15.01
C SER A 217 -4.51 9.15 14.33
N ASP A 218 -4.59 7.83 14.16
CA ASP A 218 -3.58 7.01 13.49
C ASP A 218 -3.43 7.39 12.02
N ALA A 219 -4.57 7.57 11.30
CA ALA A 219 -4.56 8.04 9.92
C ALA A 219 -3.88 9.41 9.77
N GLY A 220 -4.25 10.37 10.62
CA GLY A 220 -3.65 11.71 10.59
C GLY A 220 -2.14 11.70 10.88
N GLU A 221 -1.68 10.88 11.83
CA GLU A 221 -0.28 10.74 12.16
C GLU A 221 0.51 10.08 11.02
N ARG A 222 -0.03 9.02 10.42
CA ARG A 222 0.57 8.34 9.26
C ARG A 222 0.68 9.27 8.05
N LEU A 223 -0.39 9.98 7.68
CA LEU A 223 -0.37 10.94 6.58
C LEU A 223 0.64 12.06 6.83
N SER A 224 0.67 12.60 8.04
CA SER A 224 1.63 13.64 8.40
C SER A 224 3.08 13.14 8.31
N ALA A 225 3.37 11.94 8.81
CA ALA A 225 4.69 11.33 8.71
C ALA A 225 5.12 11.08 7.26
N LEU A 226 4.20 10.59 6.43
CA LEU A 226 4.46 10.33 5.01
C LEU A 226 4.74 11.62 4.24
N PHE A 227 3.88 12.63 4.36
CA PHE A 227 4.08 13.90 3.65
C PHE A 227 5.32 14.64 4.12
N THR A 228 5.57 14.68 5.43
CA THR A 228 6.77 15.32 5.98
C THR A 228 8.02 14.58 5.51
N GLY A 229 8.02 13.25 5.57
CA GLY A 229 9.11 12.41 5.08
C GLY A 229 9.39 12.63 3.59
N GLN A 230 8.34 12.68 2.76
CA GLN A 230 8.47 12.93 1.32
C GLN A 230 9.03 14.32 1.02
N VAL A 231 8.57 15.36 1.73
CA VAL A 231 9.11 16.72 1.57
C VAL A 231 10.60 16.75 1.96
N ILE A 232 10.98 16.12 3.07
CA ILE A 232 12.38 16.08 3.52
C ILE A 232 13.25 15.35 2.51
N LEU A 233 12.83 14.19 2.02
CA LEU A 233 13.56 13.41 1.01
C LEU A 233 13.73 14.18 -0.31
N ASN A 234 12.63 14.75 -0.81
CA ASN A 234 12.67 15.53 -2.05
C ASN A 234 13.53 16.80 -1.89
N ALA A 235 13.45 17.49 -0.73
CA ALA A 235 14.29 18.64 -0.43
C ALA A 235 15.78 18.26 -0.34
N SER A 236 16.10 17.13 0.30
CA SER A 236 17.45 16.59 0.38
C SER A 236 18.04 16.31 -1.01
N PHE A 237 17.22 15.70 -1.90
CA PHE A 237 17.62 15.46 -3.28
C PHE A 237 17.81 16.77 -4.06
N GLY A 238 16.90 17.72 -3.94
CA GLY A 238 17.03 19.04 -4.56
C GLY A 238 18.28 19.79 -4.13
N VAL A 239 18.59 19.77 -2.82
CA VAL A 239 19.84 20.34 -2.29
C VAL A 239 21.06 19.60 -2.82
N PHE A 240 21.04 18.28 -2.83
CA PHE A 240 22.10 17.46 -3.41
C PHE A 240 22.38 17.82 -4.85
N VAL A 241 21.33 17.83 -5.71
CA VAL A 241 21.44 18.21 -7.12
C VAL A 241 22.00 19.63 -7.27
N GLY A 242 21.43 20.61 -6.54
CA GLY A 242 21.89 21.99 -6.58
C GLY A 242 23.36 22.15 -6.20
N CYS A 243 23.80 21.49 -5.12
CA CYS A 243 25.20 21.53 -4.67
C CYS A 243 26.16 20.88 -5.69
N VAL A 244 25.83 19.69 -6.19
CA VAL A 244 26.69 18.98 -7.14
C VAL A 244 26.76 19.72 -8.47
N LEU A 245 25.65 20.23 -8.98
CA LEU A 245 25.65 21.04 -10.22
C LEU A 245 26.44 22.35 -10.06
N THR A 246 26.44 22.95 -8.86
CA THR A 246 27.30 24.10 -8.56
C THR A 246 28.78 23.74 -8.64
N ILE A 247 29.18 22.58 -8.09
CA ILE A 247 30.56 22.08 -8.15
C ILE A 247 30.96 21.77 -9.60
N VAL A 248 30.07 21.18 -10.38
CA VAL A 248 30.29 20.91 -11.83
C VAL A 248 30.39 22.21 -12.65
N GLY A 249 29.87 23.32 -12.12
CA GLY A 249 29.87 24.62 -12.78
C GLY A 249 28.78 24.75 -13.85
N VAL A 250 27.60 24.19 -13.58
CA VAL A 250 26.40 24.40 -14.39
C VAL A 250 25.76 25.73 -13.98
N PRO A 251 25.42 26.62 -14.95
CA PRO A 251 24.77 27.90 -14.63
C PRO A 251 23.43 27.69 -13.91
N ASN A 252 23.10 28.61 -13.00
CA ASN A 252 21.85 28.59 -12.25
C ASN A 252 21.57 27.23 -11.53
N ALA A 253 22.62 26.58 -11.03
CA ALA A 253 22.53 25.28 -10.35
C ALA A 253 21.48 25.21 -9.21
N PRO A 254 21.29 26.25 -8.36
CA PRO A 254 20.22 26.26 -7.37
C PRO A 254 18.81 26.15 -7.98
N LEU A 255 18.57 26.77 -9.15
CA LEU A 255 17.30 26.64 -9.87
C LEU A 255 17.00 25.18 -10.20
N TRP A 256 17.99 24.47 -10.72
CA TRP A 256 17.85 23.04 -11.09
C TRP A 256 17.65 22.15 -9.86
N GLY A 257 18.24 22.52 -8.73
CA GLY A 257 17.96 21.88 -7.45
C GLY A 257 16.49 22.03 -7.02
N VAL A 258 15.93 23.23 -7.17
CA VAL A 258 14.50 23.48 -6.87
C VAL A 258 13.60 22.77 -7.86
N VAL A 259 13.94 22.77 -9.15
CA VAL A 259 13.20 22.01 -10.17
C VAL A 259 13.22 20.52 -9.85
N ALA A 260 14.38 19.97 -9.47
CA ALA A 260 14.49 18.56 -9.04
C ALA A 260 13.62 18.26 -7.83
N PHE A 261 13.60 19.13 -6.81
CA PHE A 261 12.72 19.03 -5.64
C PHE A 261 11.25 18.95 -6.03
N ILE A 262 10.77 19.90 -6.86
CA ILE A 262 9.35 20.00 -7.24
C ILE A 262 8.96 18.83 -8.16
N MET A 263 9.77 18.55 -9.18
CA MET A 263 9.46 17.51 -10.16
C MET A 263 9.46 16.11 -9.54
N ARG A 264 10.16 15.90 -8.45
CA ARG A 264 10.14 14.61 -7.75
C ARG A 264 8.77 14.26 -7.12
N PHE A 265 7.85 15.21 -6.98
CA PHE A 265 6.46 14.92 -6.64
C PHE A 265 5.66 14.32 -7.82
N VAL A 266 6.17 14.44 -9.04
CA VAL A 266 5.53 13.90 -10.25
C VAL A 266 6.03 12.48 -10.50
N PRO A 267 5.18 11.45 -10.35
CA PRO A 267 5.60 10.06 -10.51
C PRO A 267 6.12 9.78 -11.93
N PHE A 268 7.16 8.98 -12.05
CA PHE A 268 7.77 8.46 -13.28
C PHE A 268 8.35 9.51 -14.25
N ILE A 269 7.65 10.61 -14.49
CA ILE A 269 8.03 11.62 -15.49
C ILE A 269 8.92 12.71 -14.90
N GLY A 270 8.73 13.00 -13.61
CA GLY A 270 9.36 14.14 -12.94
C GLY A 270 10.87 14.17 -13.02
N VAL A 271 11.51 13.01 -12.87
CA VAL A 271 12.98 12.88 -12.94
C VAL A 271 13.51 13.30 -14.31
N TYR A 272 12.86 12.86 -15.37
CA TYR A 272 13.29 13.20 -16.74
C TYR A 272 13.09 14.69 -17.02
N VAL A 273 11.97 15.27 -16.59
CA VAL A 273 11.69 16.71 -16.72
C VAL A 273 12.72 17.53 -15.93
N ALA A 274 13.14 17.05 -14.75
CA ALA A 274 14.15 17.71 -13.94
C ALA A 274 15.57 17.57 -14.50
N ALA A 275 15.90 16.43 -15.15
CA ALA A 275 17.24 16.11 -15.62
C ALA A 275 17.55 16.69 -17.00
N ILE A 276 16.62 16.64 -17.94
CA ILE A 276 16.86 17.02 -19.35
C ILE A 276 17.35 18.47 -19.49
N PRO A 277 16.72 19.49 -18.90
CA PRO A 277 17.14 20.87 -19.10
C PRO A 277 18.56 21.16 -18.58
N PRO A 278 18.98 20.78 -17.36
CA PRO A 278 20.33 21.04 -16.90
C PRO A 278 21.39 20.23 -17.66
N ILE A 279 21.07 19.03 -18.16
CA ILE A 279 21.98 18.25 -19.03
C ILE A 279 22.19 18.98 -20.35
N LEU A 280 21.12 19.46 -20.98
CA LEU A 280 21.21 20.23 -22.22
C LEU A 280 21.98 21.55 -22.02
N LEU A 281 21.71 22.24 -20.91
CA LEU A 281 22.43 23.47 -20.57
C LEU A 281 23.91 23.19 -20.30
N ALA A 282 24.25 22.15 -19.56
CA ALA A 282 25.64 21.74 -19.32
C ALA A 282 26.36 21.42 -20.64
N ALA A 283 25.66 20.76 -21.57
CA ALA A 283 26.16 20.51 -22.92
C ALA A 283 26.34 21.81 -23.72
N ALA A 284 25.49 22.80 -23.54
CA ALA A 284 25.58 24.08 -24.25
C ALA A 284 26.72 24.97 -23.72
N VAL A 285 26.98 24.95 -22.44
CA VAL A 285 27.96 25.81 -21.74
C VAL A 285 29.39 25.30 -21.92
N ASP A 286 29.59 23.98 -21.89
CA ASP A 286 30.93 23.36 -21.95
C ASP A 286 31.33 23.12 -23.39
N PRO A 287 32.52 23.56 -23.86
CA PRO A 287 33.04 23.16 -25.18
C PRO A 287 33.20 21.63 -25.32
N GLY A 288 33.53 20.95 -24.22
CA GLY A 288 33.58 19.49 -24.13
C GLY A 288 32.23 18.84 -23.76
N TRP A 289 32.27 17.56 -23.42
CA TRP A 289 31.10 16.79 -22.92
C TRP A 289 31.16 16.54 -21.41
N THR A 290 32.22 17.00 -20.72
CA THR A 290 32.51 16.66 -19.34
C THR A 290 31.39 17.12 -18.39
N LYS A 291 30.94 18.37 -18.51
CA LYS A 291 29.87 18.90 -17.67
C LYS A 291 28.53 18.18 -17.92
N ALA A 292 28.21 17.88 -19.19
CA ALA A 292 26.99 17.15 -19.54
C ALA A 292 27.01 15.72 -18.98
N ILE A 293 28.14 15.01 -19.09
CA ILE A 293 28.29 13.65 -18.54
C ILE A 293 28.22 13.67 -17.01
N CYS A 294 28.88 14.62 -16.35
CA CYS A 294 28.80 14.78 -14.90
C CYS A 294 27.36 15.08 -14.45
N THR A 295 26.66 15.96 -15.16
CA THR A 295 25.25 16.28 -14.86
C THR A 295 24.36 15.07 -15.05
N LEU A 296 24.53 14.30 -16.14
CA LEU A 296 23.80 13.05 -16.36
C LEU A 296 24.07 12.04 -15.22
N ALA A 297 25.33 11.90 -14.81
CA ALA A 297 25.72 10.99 -13.74
C ALA A 297 25.05 11.34 -12.40
N VAL A 298 24.84 12.63 -12.09
CA VAL A 298 24.12 13.08 -10.89
C VAL A 298 22.71 12.48 -10.84
N PHE A 299 21.99 12.50 -11.94
CA PHE A 299 20.62 11.95 -11.99
C PHE A 299 20.63 10.42 -12.12
N VAL A 300 21.47 9.83 -12.96
CA VAL A 300 21.54 8.38 -13.17
C VAL A 300 21.99 7.62 -11.92
N ILE A 301 22.85 8.21 -11.11
CA ILE A 301 23.33 7.61 -9.84
C ILE A 301 22.49 8.07 -8.67
N GLY A 302 22.17 9.36 -8.61
CA GLY A 302 21.44 9.96 -7.48
C GLY A 302 20.01 9.46 -7.35
N GLU A 303 19.29 9.30 -8.46
CA GLU A 303 17.89 8.87 -8.42
C GLU A 303 17.70 7.42 -7.94
N PRO A 304 18.46 6.42 -8.41
CA PRO A 304 18.37 5.07 -7.84
C PRO A 304 18.74 5.03 -6.35
N ILE A 305 19.74 5.80 -5.91
CA ILE A 305 20.11 5.87 -4.49
C ILE A 305 18.94 6.44 -3.68
N MET A 306 18.32 7.52 -4.15
CA MET A 306 17.17 8.12 -3.46
C MET A 306 15.95 7.21 -3.49
N GLY A 307 15.55 6.68 -4.66
CA GLY A 307 14.31 5.93 -4.84
C GLY A 307 14.39 4.48 -4.37
N GLN A 308 15.54 3.80 -4.52
CA GLN A 308 15.68 2.38 -4.18
C GLN A 308 16.27 2.13 -2.78
N VAL A 309 17.03 3.10 -2.23
CA VAL A 309 17.71 2.93 -0.94
C VAL A 309 17.13 3.84 0.13
N LEU A 310 17.13 5.15 -0.11
CA LEU A 310 16.75 6.13 0.91
C LEU A 310 15.24 6.19 1.12
N GLU A 311 14.46 6.18 0.06
CA GLU A 311 13.00 6.23 0.16
C GLU A 311 12.42 5.02 0.92
N PRO A 312 12.78 3.76 0.63
CA PRO A 312 12.35 2.62 1.44
C PRO A 312 12.89 2.64 2.88
N TYR A 313 14.09 3.18 3.09
CA TYR A 313 14.69 3.27 4.42
C TYR A 313 13.97 4.28 5.32
N PHE A 314 13.62 5.46 4.80
CA PHE A 314 12.97 6.54 5.56
C PHE A 314 11.44 6.41 5.62
N LEU A 315 10.80 6.06 4.51
CA LEU A 315 9.34 5.93 4.44
C LEU A 315 8.87 4.50 4.75
N GLY A 316 9.75 3.50 4.65
CA GLY A 316 9.45 2.09 4.81
C GLY A 316 8.52 1.57 3.70
N LYS A 317 7.93 0.38 3.90
CA LYS A 317 6.90 -0.18 2.99
C LYS A 317 5.56 0.58 3.06
N ARG A 318 5.58 1.87 3.39
CA ARG A 318 4.39 2.66 3.75
C ARG A 318 3.85 3.53 2.62
N ALA A 319 4.42 3.45 1.43
CA ALA A 319 3.97 4.27 0.30
C ALA A 319 2.51 3.99 -0.12
N GLY A 320 2.01 2.79 0.14
CA GLY A 320 0.59 2.46 0.15
C GLY A 320 -0.14 2.55 -1.19
N LEU A 321 0.56 2.77 -2.31
CA LEU A 321 -0.04 2.85 -3.65
C LEU A 321 0.70 1.91 -4.62
N SER A 322 -0.05 1.09 -5.35
CA SER A 322 0.51 0.25 -6.40
C SER A 322 1.03 1.09 -7.58
N PRO A 323 2.04 0.62 -8.35
CA PRO A 323 2.54 1.34 -9.54
C PRO A 323 1.43 1.63 -10.56
N PHE A 324 0.49 0.72 -10.74
CA PHE A 324 -0.67 0.91 -11.60
C PHE A 324 -1.58 2.03 -11.08
N ALA A 325 -1.87 2.04 -9.78
CA ALA A 325 -2.65 3.08 -9.13
C ALA A 325 -2.01 4.47 -9.29
N MET A 326 -0.69 4.57 -9.22
CA MET A 326 0.05 5.82 -9.43
C MET A 326 -0.13 6.37 -10.85
N ILE A 327 -0.07 5.51 -11.89
CA ILE A 327 -0.31 5.93 -13.29
C ILE A 327 -1.76 6.37 -13.47
N LEU A 328 -2.70 5.61 -12.93
CA LEU A 328 -4.13 5.93 -12.99
C LEU A 328 -4.44 7.25 -12.29
N ALA A 329 -3.89 7.44 -11.08
CA ALA A 329 -4.01 8.66 -10.29
C ALA A 329 -3.42 9.87 -11.03
N ALA A 330 -2.20 9.75 -11.56
CA ALA A 330 -1.55 10.79 -12.36
C ALA A 330 -2.41 11.20 -13.55
N SER A 331 -2.96 10.23 -14.28
CA SER A 331 -3.84 10.47 -15.43
C SER A 331 -5.15 11.15 -15.02
N PHE A 332 -5.79 10.65 -13.96
CA PHE A 332 -7.07 11.19 -13.45
C PHE A 332 -6.91 12.62 -12.96
N TRP A 333 -5.96 12.88 -12.06
CA TRP A 333 -5.78 14.22 -11.48
C TRP A 333 -5.28 15.23 -12.49
N THR A 334 -4.47 14.80 -13.49
CA THR A 334 -4.08 15.66 -14.61
C THR A 334 -5.28 16.06 -15.45
N LEU A 335 -6.20 15.14 -15.71
CA LEU A 335 -7.44 15.43 -16.45
C LEU A 335 -8.33 16.43 -15.69
N VAL A 336 -8.42 16.29 -14.37
CA VAL A 336 -9.31 17.09 -13.52
C VAL A 336 -8.74 18.49 -13.25
N TRP A 337 -7.45 18.60 -12.87
CA TRP A 337 -6.81 19.84 -12.41
C TRP A 337 -5.55 20.24 -13.22
N GLY A 338 -5.28 19.58 -14.33
CA GLY A 338 -4.12 19.90 -15.18
C GLY A 338 -2.78 19.61 -14.52
N PRO A 339 -1.73 20.41 -14.80
CA PRO A 339 -0.37 20.20 -14.27
C PRO A 339 -0.31 20.19 -12.74
N ILE A 340 -1.14 20.99 -12.07
CA ILE A 340 -1.21 21.01 -10.60
C ILE A 340 -1.75 19.68 -10.08
N GLY A 341 -2.77 19.12 -10.76
CA GLY A 341 -3.31 17.81 -10.44
C GLY A 341 -2.26 16.70 -10.59
N LEU A 342 -1.39 16.78 -11.58
CA LEU A 342 -0.29 15.84 -11.77
C LEU A 342 0.69 15.85 -10.58
N VAL A 343 1.08 17.02 -10.11
CA VAL A 343 1.96 17.19 -8.93
C VAL A 343 1.28 16.67 -7.67
N LEU A 344 -0.03 16.90 -7.53
CA LEU A 344 -0.81 16.49 -6.37
C LEU A 344 -1.36 15.06 -6.46
N ALA A 345 -1.14 14.35 -7.56
CA ALA A 345 -1.74 13.04 -7.81
C ALA A 345 -1.43 12.02 -6.71
N ALA A 346 -0.16 11.86 -6.37
CA ALA A 346 0.26 10.96 -5.31
C ALA A 346 -0.30 11.32 -3.92
N PRO A 347 -0.14 12.57 -3.42
CA PRO A 347 -0.66 12.94 -2.11
C PRO A 347 -2.20 12.87 -2.03
N LEU A 348 -2.92 13.28 -3.06
CA LEU A 348 -4.39 13.23 -3.05
C LEU A 348 -4.90 11.79 -3.04
N THR A 349 -4.32 10.94 -3.89
CA THR A 349 -4.72 9.54 -3.96
C THR A 349 -4.40 8.81 -2.67
N LEU A 350 -3.24 9.12 -2.05
CA LEU A 350 -2.89 8.56 -0.75
C LEU A 350 -3.91 8.94 0.34
N VAL A 351 -4.37 10.19 0.37
CA VAL A 351 -5.46 10.61 1.29
C VAL A 351 -6.72 9.77 1.05
N VAL A 352 -7.12 9.57 -0.21
CA VAL A 352 -8.32 8.80 -0.54
C VAL A 352 -8.15 7.32 -0.15
N VAL A 353 -6.99 6.71 -0.39
CA VAL A 353 -6.70 5.32 0.01
C VAL A 353 -6.69 5.15 1.52
N VAL A 354 -6.06 6.08 2.25
CA VAL A 354 -6.07 6.04 3.72
C VAL A 354 -7.49 6.20 4.27
N LEU A 355 -8.29 7.11 3.71
CA LEU A 355 -9.71 7.23 4.09
C LEU A 355 -10.50 5.96 3.77
N GLY A 356 -10.19 5.29 2.66
CA GLY A 356 -10.81 4.02 2.27
C GLY A 356 -10.60 2.89 3.27
N ARG A 357 -9.51 2.92 4.06
CA ARG A 357 -9.27 1.92 5.13
C ARG A 357 -10.20 2.09 6.33
N TYR A 358 -10.73 3.29 6.56
CA TYR A 358 -11.53 3.63 7.74
C TYR A 358 -13.02 3.85 7.43
N VAL A 359 -13.36 4.08 6.15
CA VAL A 359 -14.74 4.29 5.71
C VAL A 359 -15.19 3.08 4.90
N PRO A 360 -16.14 2.25 5.41
CA PRO A 360 -16.55 1.01 4.75
C PRO A 360 -17.00 1.18 3.29
N ASP A 361 -17.68 2.30 3.00
CA ASP A 361 -18.16 2.60 1.64
C ASP A 361 -17.02 2.92 0.65
N LEU A 362 -15.82 3.24 1.15
CA LEU A 362 -14.62 3.55 0.37
C LEU A 362 -13.56 2.43 0.42
N GLU A 363 -13.83 1.32 1.10
CA GLU A 363 -12.89 0.19 1.23
C GLU A 363 -12.41 -0.32 -0.14
N PHE A 364 -13.32 -0.34 -1.13
CA PHE A 364 -12.97 -0.75 -2.50
C PHE A 364 -11.84 0.09 -3.11
N VAL A 365 -11.69 1.36 -2.71
CA VAL A 365 -10.62 2.24 -3.21
C VAL A 365 -9.27 1.82 -2.62
N SER A 366 -9.24 1.47 -1.34
CA SER A 366 -8.01 0.99 -0.68
C SER A 366 -7.54 -0.36 -1.25
N VAL A 367 -8.49 -1.24 -1.61
CA VAL A 367 -8.20 -2.53 -2.26
C VAL A 367 -7.72 -2.33 -3.70
N LEU A 368 -8.35 -1.43 -4.45
CA LEU A 368 -8.03 -1.22 -5.88
C LEU A 368 -6.72 -0.46 -6.09
N LEU A 369 -6.45 0.54 -5.26
CA LEU A 369 -5.31 1.46 -5.43
C LEU A 369 -4.15 1.19 -4.46
N GLY A 370 -4.38 0.41 -3.39
CA GLY A 370 -3.35 0.05 -2.42
C GLY A 370 -2.26 -0.84 -3.02
N ASP A 371 -1.13 -0.91 -2.34
CA ASP A 371 0.00 -1.80 -2.64
C ASP A 371 0.00 -3.06 -1.77
N GLU A 372 -0.88 -3.10 -0.75
CA GLU A 372 -1.07 -4.30 0.06
C GLU A 372 -1.75 -5.39 -0.78
N PRO A 373 -1.35 -6.65 -0.63
CA PRO A 373 -2.05 -7.75 -1.27
C PRO A 373 -3.56 -7.65 -0.97
N PRO A 374 -4.43 -7.75 -1.99
CA PRO A 374 -5.88 -7.58 -1.81
C PRO A 374 -6.51 -8.69 -0.95
N LEU A 375 -5.80 -9.81 -0.83
CA LEU A 375 -6.16 -10.94 0.01
C LEU A 375 -5.11 -11.09 1.12
N SER A 376 -5.55 -11.39 2.35
CA SER A 376 -4.63 -11.85 3.38
C SER A 376 -4.03 -13.22 3.00
N GLU A 377 -2.90 -13.60 3.57
CA GLU A 377 -2.26 -14.90 3.32
C GLU A 377 -3.26 -16.06 3.47
N GLN A 378 -4.14 -15.99 4.49
CA GLN A 378 -5.19 -16.97 4.72
C GLN A 378 -6.27 -16.96 3.64
N GLN A 379 -6.63 -15.77 3.13
CA GLN A 379 -7.61 -15.64 2.05
C GLN A 379 -7.04 -16.08 0.72
N GLU A 380 -5.75 -15.80 0.47
CA GLU A 380 -5.05 -16.25 -0.72
C GLU A 380 -4.93 -17.78 -0.73
N PHE A 381 -4.53 -18.38 0.37
CA PHE A 381 -4.50 -19.82 0.53
C PHE A 381 -5.88 -20.44 0.31
N TYR A 382 -6.93 -19.85 0.92
CA TYR A 382 -8.30 -20.30 0.70
C TYR A 382 -8.74 -20.17 -0.75
N HIS A 383 -8.36 -19.10 -1.45
CA HIS A 383 -8.65 -18.93 -2.87
C HIS A 383 -7.97 -20.00 -3.74
N ARG A 384 -6.72 -20.37 -3.44
CA ARG A 384 -6.01 -21.47 -4.09
C ARG A 384 -6.74 -22.81 -3.91
N LEU A 385 -7.21 -23.08 -2.69
CA LEU A 385 -8.03 -24.26 -2.41
C LEU A 385 -9.35 -24.26 -3.21
N LEU A 386 -10.01 -23.10 -3.35
CA LEU A 386 -11.25 -22.95 -4.13
C LEU A 386 -11.05 -23.12 -5.63
N SER A 387 -9.87 -22.74 -6.15
CA SER A 387 -9.54 -22.88 -7.57
C SER A 387 -9.02 -24.27 -7.94
N GLY A 388 -8.94 -25.21 -7.01
CA GLY A 388 -8.40 -26.56 -7.24
C GLY A 388 -6.87 -26.59 -7.42
N ASP A 389 -6.16 -25.48 -7.09
CA ASP A 389 -4.71 -25.38 -7.26
C ASP A 389 -3.97 -25.91 -6.02
N ALA A 390 -3.92 -27.24 -5.90
CA ALA A 390 -3.25 -27.91 -4.79
C ALA A 390 -1.75 -27.64 -4.78
N TYR A 391 -1.09 -27.55 -5.94
CA TYR A 391 0.35 -27.30 -6.03
C TYR A 391 0.73 -25.94 -5.46
N ALA A 392 0.04 -24.87 -5.86
CA ALA A 392 0.30 -23.53 -5.33
C ALA A 392 -0.02 -23.43 -3.83
N ALA A 393 -0.98 -24.21 -3.33
CA ALA A 393 -1.28 -24.27 -1.89
C ALA A 393 -0.18 -25.00 -1.11
N VAL A 394 0.37 -26.10 -1.64
CA VAL A 394 1.51 -26.81 -1.04
C VAL A 394 2.76 -25.94 -1.04
N ASP A 395 3.08 -25.28 -2.16
CA ASP A 395 4.21 -24.37 -2.31
C ASP A 395 4.16 -23.25 -1.26
N GLN A 396 3.00 -22.65 -1.02
CA GLN A 396 2.81 -21.65 0.04
C GLN A 396 3.06 -22.20 1.44
N ILE A 397 2.62 -23.43 1.72
CA ILE A 397 2.91 -24.09 3.01
C ILE A 397 4.42 -24.35 3.16
N GLU A 398 5.11 -24.74 2.09
CA GLU A 398 6.55 -25.02 2.14
C GLU A 398 7.37 -23.74 2.30
N GLU A 399 7.00 -22.66 1.62
CA GLU A 399 7.62 -21.35 1.78
C GLU A 399 7.50 -20.83 3.23
N ASP A 400 6.31 -20.94 3.82
CA ASP A 400 6.08 -20.54 5.20
C ASP A 400 6.80 -21.45 6.21
N LYS A 401 7.02 -22.73 5.90
CA LYS A 401 7.80 -23.65 6.74
C LYS A 401 9.28 -23.30 6.82
N GLU A 402 9.85 -22.65 5.81
CA GLU A 402 11.23 -22.16 5.88
C GLU A 402 11.40 -21.08 6.96
N ALA A 403 10.35 -20.29 7.22
CA ALA A 403 10.35 -19.19 8.18
C ALA A 403 9.77 -19.56 9.55
N SER A 404 8.95 -20.62 9.64
CA SER A 404 8.15 -20.96 10.82
C SER A 404 8.07 -22.48 11.05
N SER A 405 7.69 -22.90 12.28
CA SER A 405 7.45 -24.32 12.53
C SER A 405 6.19 -24.83 11.82
N PRO A 406 6.12 -26.13 11.43
CA PRO A 406 4.95 -26.68 10.74
C PRO A 406 3.62 -26.45 11.47
N GLU A 407 3.62 -26.55 12.80
CA GLU A 407 2.43 -26.29 13.62
C GLU A 407 2.03 -24.81 13.59
N ALA A 408 2.99 -23.88 13.53
CA ALA A 408 2.71 -22.45 13.43
C ALA A 408 2.11 -22.09 12.07
N VAL A 409 2.58 -22.73 10.98
CA VAL A 409 2.00 -22.58 9.64
C VAL A 409 0.54 -23.04 9.62
N LEU A 410 0.25 -24.18 10.23
CA LEU A 410 -1.12 -24.67 10.33
C LEU A 410 -2.02 -23.72 11.13
N ASP A 411 -1.53 -23.22 12.27
CA ASP A 411 -2.28 -22.29 13.13
C ASP A 411 -2.55 -20.93 12.46
N ASN A 412 -1.60 -20.41 11.68
CA ASN A 412 -1.68 -19.08 11.12
C ASN A 412 -2.25 -19.04 9.68
N LEU A 413 -2.09 -20.11 8.89
CA LEU A 413 -2.48 -20.17 7.49
C LEU A 413 -3.64 -21.15 7.26
N VAL A 414 -3.43 -22.45 7.56
CA VAL A 414 -4.32 -23.52 7.12
C VAL A 414 -5.65 -23.52 7.89
N PHE A 415 -5.62 -23.50 9.23
CA PHE A 415 -6.85 -23.56 10.02
C PHE A 415 -7.74 -22.31 9.88
N PRO A 416 -7.20 -21.08 9.79
CA PRO A 416 -8.01 -19.91 9.44
C PRO A 416 -8.65 -20.00 8.05
N ALA A 417 -7.95 -20.55 7.04
CA ALA A 417 -8.51 -20.77 5.71
C ALA A 417 -9.65 -21.82 5.73
N LEU A 418 -9.48 -22.93 6.45
CA LEU A 418 -10.57 -23.89 6.66
C LEU A 418 -11.78 -23.25 7.35
N HIS A 419 -11.54 -22.32 8.27
CA HIS A 419 -12.62 -21.58 8.91
C HIS A 419 -13.40 -20.69 7.93
N LEU A 420 -12.72 -20.05 6.96
CA LEU A 420 -13.38 -19.32 5.87
C LEU A 420 -14.27 -20.26 5.04
N ALA A 421 -13.80 -21.47 4.70
CA ALA A 421 -14.59 -22.48 4.02
C ALA A 421 -15.85 -22.89 4.81
N VAL A 422 -15.74 -23.02 6.13
CA VAL A 422 -16.89 -23.28 7.01
C VAL A 422 -17.91 -22.15 6.95
N ILE A 423 -17.46 -20.88 6.97
CA ILE A 423 -18.34 -19.72 6.89
C ILE A 423 -19.10 -19.71 5.55
N ASP A 424 -18.39 -19.96 4.44
CA ASP A 424 -18.99 -19.94 3.10
C ASP A 424 -19.96 -21.11 2.90
N ARG A 425 -19.66 -22.28 3.45
CA ARG A 425 -20.62 -23.39 3.49
C ARG A 425 -21.88 -23.03 4.28
N ARG A 426 -21.76 -22.37 5.44
CA ARG A 426 -22.94 -21.92 6.22
C ARG A 426 -23.78 -20.90 5.47
N ARG A 427 -23.17 -20.09 4.60
CA ARG A 427 -23.84 -19.12 3.74
C ARG A 427 -24.48 -19.76 2.49
N GLY A 428 -24.32 -21.07 2.29
CA GLY A 428 -24.86 -21.79 1.14
C GLY A 428 -24.18 -21.44 -0.19
N ARG A 429 -22.90 -21.07 -0.15
CA ARG A 429 -22.12 -20.70 -1.34
C ARG A 429 -21.62 -21.89 -2.15
N PHE A 430 -21.63 -23.09 -1.56
CA PHE A 430 -21.19 -24.32 -2.23
C PHE A 430 -22.39 -25.17 -2.62
N ASP A 431 -22.40 -25.63 -3.87
CA ASP A 431 -23.16 -26.78 -4.29
C ASP A 431 -22.43 -28.10 -3.92
N ALA A 432 -23.02 -29.26 -4.27
CA ALA A 432 -22.45 -30.55 -3.91
C ALA A 432 -21.15 -30.87 -4.67
N GLU A 433 -21.02 -30.37 -5.92
CA GLU A 433 -19.86 -30.59 -6.78
C GLU A 433 -18.66 -29.74 -6.33
N ALA A 434 -18.86 -28.44 -6.11
CA ALA A 434 -17.84 -27.54 -5.58
C ALA A 434 -17.36 -27.96 -4.18
N MET A 435 -18.27 -28.52 -3.36
CA MET A 435 -17.88 -29.03 -2.03
C MET A 435 -16.98 -30.27 -2.13
N LYS A 436 -17.24 -31.14 -3.11
CA LYS A 436 -16.43 -32.34 -3.34
C LYS A 436 -15.06 -31.98 -3.89
N GLU A 437 -15.00 -31.08 -4.86
CA GLU A 437 -13.74 -30.57 -5.42
C GLU A 437 -12.86 -29.92 -4.35
N LEU A 438 -13.44 -29.06 -3.51
CA LEU A 438 -12.73 -28.46 -2.38
C LEU A 438 -12.21 -29.51 -1.38
N GLU A 439 -13.00 -30.56 -1.10
CA GLU A 439 -12.60 -31.66 -0.22
C GLU A 439 -11.42 -32.45 -0.81
N GLU A 440 -11.47 -32.75 -2.10
CA GLU A 440 -10.38 -33.44 -2.82
C GLU A 440 -9.11 -32.60 -2.79
N THR A 441 -9.18 -31.31 -3.13
CA THR A 441 -8.03 -30.40 -3.11
C THR A 441 -7.39 -30.28 -1.72
N ILE A 442 -8.20 -30.08 -0.67
CA ILE A 442 -7.66 -30.00 0.70
C ILE A 442 -7.04 -31.35 1.12
N GLY A 443 -7.65 -32.46 0.71
CA GLY A 443 -7.13 -33.81 0.96
C GLY A 443 -5.78 -34.04 0.31
N GLU A 444 -5.60 -33.56 -0.92
CA GLU A 444 -4.34 -33.62 -1.67
C GLU A 444 -3.25 -32.76 -1.00
N VAL A 445 -3.56 -31.50 -0.69
CA VAL A 445 -2.66 -30.60 0.04
C VAL A 445 -2.21 -31.21 1.38
N ALA A 446 -3.13 -31.82 2.14
CA ALA A 446 -2.80 -32.44 3.41
C ALA A 446 -1.87 -33.68 3.25
N SER A 447 -2.04 -34.44 2.15
CA SER A 447 -1.22 -35.64 1.91
C SER A 447 0.17 -35.31 1.38
N GLU A 448 0.32 -34.25 0.59
CA GLU A 448 1.60 -33.83 0.04
C GLU A 448 2.44 -33.01 1.01
N SER A 449 1.81 -32.10 1.76
CA SER A 449 2.56 -31.20 2.64
C SER A 449 3.03 -31.83 3.96
N LEU A 450 2.42 -32.93 4.42
CA LEU A 450 2.73 -33.53 5.72
C LEU A 450 2.72 -35.07 5.67
N PRO A 451 3.62 -35.77 6.44
CA PRO A 451 3.67 -37.21 6.44
C PRO A 451 2.39 -37.84 7.02
N GLN A 452 1.69 -38.63 6.21
CA GLN A 452 0.45 -39.31 6.55
C GLN A 452 0.76 -40.76 6.93
N THR A 453 1.31 -41.02 8.10
CA THR A 453 1.52 -42.39 8.59
C THR A 453 0.36 -42.78 9.50
N GLY A 454 -0.52 -43.67 9.02
CA GLY A 454 -1.50 -44.34 9.86
C GLY A 454 -0.85 -45.49 10.58
N HIS A 455 -0.92 -45.55 11.90
CA HIS A 455 -0.41 -46.67 12.68
C HIS A 455 -1.51 -47.24 13.57
N ASP A 456 -1.70 -48.54 13.48
CA ASP A 456 -2.45 -49.27 14.49
C ASP A 456 -1.68 -49.20 15.83
N GLY A 457 -2.32 -48.61 16.87
CA GLY A 457 -1.68 -48.40 18.17
C GLY A 457 -1.18 -46.97 18.42
N ALA A 458 -1.85 -45.97 17.84
CA ALA A 458 -1.51 -44.55 17.99
C ALA A 458 -1.47 -44.09 19.46
N ALA A 459 -0.35 -43.51 19.88
CA ALA A 459 -0.21 -42.91 21.21
C ALA A 459 -1.06 -41.64 21.37
N VAL A 460 -1.29 -40.91 20.27
CA VAL A 460 -2.16 -39.74 20.21
C VAL A 460 -3.27 -40.02 19.20
N LEU A 461 -4.52 -40.01 19.68
CA LEU A 461 -5.69 -40.22 18.83
C LEU A 461 -6.46 -38.94 18.66
N ILE A 462 -6.62 -38.49 17.40
CA ILE A 462 -7.36 -37.27 17.05
C ILE A 462 -8.75 -37.65 16.56
N ILE A 463 -9.76 -37.04 17.16
CA ILE A 463 -11.17 -37.26 16.85
C ILE A 463 -11.76 -35.97 16.29
N PRO A 464 -12.16 -35.94 15.01
CA PRO A 464 -12.94 -34.83 14.47
C PRO A 464 -14.30 -34.76 15.16
N VAL A 465 -14.73 -33.55 15.53
CA VAL A 465 -15.97 -33.38 16.29
C VAL A 465 -17.18 -33.40 15.37
N ARG A 466 -17.15 -32.69 14.25
CA ARG A 466 -18.32 -32.52 13.40
C ARG A 466 -17.98 -32.25 11.92
N GLY A 467 -18.23 -33.26 11.09
CA GLY A 467 -18.23 -33.10 9.64
C GLY A 467 -16.84 -33.05 9.00
N ILE A 468 -16.84 -32.76 7.72
CA ILE A 468 -15.71 -32.93 6.84
C ILE A 468 -14.51 -32.00 7.17
N PHE A 469 -14.79 -30.74 7.49
CA PHE A 469 -13.72 -29.77 7.79
C PHE A 469 -12.98 -30.10 9.07
N ASP A 470 -13.65 -30.64 10.08
CA ASP A 470 -12.97 -31.14 11.29
C ASP A 470 -12.13 -32.39 10.97
N THR A 471 -12.55 -33.22 10.02
CA THR A 471 -11.78 -34.39 9.54
C THR A 471 -10.53 -33.93 8.76
N LEU A 472 -10.66 -32.92 7.91
CA LEU A 472 -9.53 -32.35 7.17
C LEU A 472 -8.54 -31.67 8.12
N ALA A 473 -9.01 -30.90 9.08
CA ALA A 473 -8.17 -30.30 10.11
C ALA A 473 -7.44 -31.37 10.95
N ALA A 474 -8.10 -32.49 11.24
CA ALA A 474 -7.49 -33.62 11.93
C ALA A 474 -6.33 -34.24 11.10
N ARG A 475 -6.45 -34.34 9.79
CA ARG A 475 -5.37 -34.84 8.90
C ARG A 475 -4.13 -33.94 9.00
N PHE A 476 -4.30 -32.62 8.90
CA PHE A 476 -3.19 -31.69 9.07
C PHE A 476 -2.56 -31.79 10.47
N ALA A 477 -3.36 -31.88 11.51
CA ALA A 477 -2.87 -31.98 12.88
C ALA A 477 -2.07 -33.29 13.12
N VAL A 478 -2.54 -34.42 12.58
CA VAL A 478 -1.80 -35.71 12.63
C VAL A 478 -0.50 -35.60 11.88
N GLY A 479 -0.49 -35.06 10.68
CA GLY A 479 0.72 -34.87 9.88
C GLY A 479 1.76 -34.02 10.61
N ALA A 480 1.36 -32.92 11.26
CA ALA A 480 2.26 -32.09 12.05
C ALA A 480 2.82 -32.82 13.29
N ILE A 481 1.98 -33.58 13.99
CA ILE A 481 2.44 -34.40 15.13
C ILE A 481 3.46 -35.42 14.68
N ASN A 482 3.20 -36.14 13.59
CA ASN A 482 4.11 -37.14 13.03
C ASN A 482 5.43 -36.55 12.52
N ALA A 483 5.37 -35.33 11.95
CA ALA A 483 6.57 -34.61 11.50
C ALA A 483 7.51 -34.24 12.67
N ARG A 484 6.91 -33.85 13.82
CA ARG A 484 7.69 -33.42 15.00
C ARG A 484 8.17 -34.57 15.89
N VAL A 485 7.34 -35.58 16.02
CA VAL A 485 7.63 -36.76 16.88
C VAL A 485 7.35 -38.01 16.06
N PRO A 486 8.31 -38.46 15.23
CA PRO A 486 8.12 -39.61 14.33
C PRO A 486 7.76 -40.90 15.07
N ASP A 487 8.17 -41.04 16.32
CA ASP A 487 7.87 -42.20 17.18
C ASP A 487 6.50 -42.10 17.88
N ALA A 488 5.84 -40.95 17.83
CA ALA A 488 4.48 -40.78 18.31
C ALA A 488 3.53 -41.22 17.21
N ALA A 489 3.27 -42.53 17.12
CA ALA A 489 2.16 -42.96 16.28
C ALA A 489 0.92 -42.15 16.59
N SER A 490 0.51 -41.26 15.67
CA SER A 490 -0.75 -40.51 15.78
C SER A 490 -1.72 -40.98 14.71
N GLY A 491 -2.99 -41.08 15.04
CA GLY A 491 -4.02 -41.59 14.14
C GLY A 491 -5.30 -40.79 14.17
N ILE A 492 -6.08 -40.88 13.10
CA ILE A 492 -7.40 -40.27 12.99
C ILE A 492 -8.47 -41.33 12.98
N LEU A 493 -9.56 -41.11 13.71
CA LEU A 493 -10.77 -41.90 13.54
C LEU A 493 -11.57 -41.38 12.34
N SER A 494 -11.94 -42.26 11.43
CA SER A 494 -12.73 -41.96 10.23
C SER A 494 -14.16 -41.51 10.53
N ALA A 495 -14.69 -41.86 11.72
CA ALA A 495 -15.97 -41.41 12.21
C ALA A 495 -15.80 -40.14 13.06
N SER A 496 -16.85 -39.32 13.19
CA SER A 496 -16.80 -38.06 13.96
C SER A 496 -17.63 -38.13 15.24
N GLY A 497 -17.20 -37.39 16.26
CA GLY A 497 -17.93 -37.18 17.51
C GLY A 497 -18.24 -38.46 18.29
N LEU A 498 -19.50 -38.67 18.64
CA LEU A 498 -19.95 -39.85 19.41
C LEU A 498 -19.82 -41.16 18.63
N MET A 499 -19.98 -41.14 17.30
CA MET A 499 -19.79 -42.34 16.47
C MET A 499 -18.33 -42.80 16.50
N ALA A 500 -17.40 -41.85 16.45
CA ALA A 500 -15.97 -42.14 16.62
C ALA A 500 -15.68 -42.87 17.94
N LEU A 501 -16.22 -42.35 19.04
CA LEU A 501 -16.05 -42.97 20.36
C LEU A 501 -16.67 -44.35 20.45
N SER A 502 -17.79 -44.62 19.77
CA SER A 502 -18.42 -45.95 19.77
C SER A 502 -17.63 -46.96 18.93
N SER A 503 -16.89 -46.53 17.92
CA SER A 503 -16.09 -47.39 17.04
C SER A 503 -14.71 -47.77 17.63
N ILE A 504 -14.30 -47.15 18.74
CA ILE A 504 -13.06 -47.50 19.40
C ILE A 504 -13.19 -48.87 20.08
N ASP A 505 -12.54 -49.86 19.53
CA ASP A 505 -12.40 -51.18 20.13
C ASP A 505 -10.92 -51.42 20.52
N PHE A 506 -10.65 -51.45 21.82
CA PHE A 506 -9.29 -51.67 22.35
C PHE A 506 -8.93 -53.14 22.48
N GLY A 507 -9.70 -54.06 21.89
CA GLY A 507 -9.52 -55.50 22.07
C GLY A 507 -8.17 -56.08 21.58
N ARG A 508 -7.41 -55.35 20.75
CA ARG A 508 -6.11 -55.78 20.18
C ARG A 508 -5.04 -54.66 20.09
N ALA A 509 -5.38 -53.40 20.25
CA ALA A 509 -4.44 -52.28 20.16
C ALA A 509 -4.17 -51.68 21.54
N ALA A 510 -2.98 -51.12 21.76
CA ALA A 510 -2.64 -50.40 22.99
C ALA A 510 -3.54 -49.16 23.12
N ALA A 511 -4.09 -48.89 24.31
CA ALA A 511 -4.91 -47.73 24.55
C ALA A 511 -4.13 -46.43 24.30
N PRO A 512 -4.73 -45.41 23.64
CA PRO A 512 -4.06 -44.14 23.38
C PRO A 512 -3.72 -43.44 24.71
N LYS A 513 -2.56 -42.81 24.79
CA LYS A 513 -2.15 -42.00 25.95
C LYS A 513 -2.79 -40.62 25.95
N LYS A 514 -3.10 -40.12 24.75
CA LYS A 514 -3.75 -38.82 24.59
C LYS A 514 -4.88 -38.90 23.56
N LEU A 515 -6.05 -38.32 23.94
CA LEU A 515 -7.23 -38.25 23.11
C LEU A 515 -7.53 -36.78 22.84
N VAL A 516 -7.54 -36.37 21.57
CA VAL A 516 -7.72 -34.98 21.17
C VAL A 516 -8.99 -34.83 20.34
N PHE A 517 -9.94 -34.03 20.81
CA PHE A 517 -11.10 -33.62 20.00
C PHE A 517 -10.78 -32.33 19.26
N ILE A 518 -10.87 -32.33 17.92
CA ILE A 518 -10.56 -31.18 17.08
C ILE A 518 -11.82 -30.61 16.42
N THR A 519 -11.98 -29.29 16.43
CA THR A 519 -13.05 -28.62 15.70
C THR A 519 -12.62 -27.28 15.11
N VAL A 520 -13.02 -27.05 13.85
CA VAL A 520 -12.92 -25.78 13.08
C VAL A 520 -14.32 -25.21 12.85
N VAL A 521 -15.36 -26.05 12.99
CA VAL A 521 -16.74 -25.68 12.66
C VAL A 521 -17.40 -24.84 13.74
N GLY A 522 -16.86 -24.82 14.96
CA GLY A 522 -17.45 -24.16 16.12
C GLY A 522 -18.65 -24.93 16.67
N VAL A 523 -18.47 -25.51 17.83
CA VAL A 523 -19.44 -26.34 18.54
C VAL A 523 -19.71 -25.70 19.90
N ALA A 524 -20.95 -25.84 20.40
CA ALA A 524 -21.31 -25.34 21.72
C ALA A 524 -20.42 -25.95 22.80
N GLU A 525 -19.93 -25.16 23.74
CA GLU A 525 -19.01 -25.57 24.83
C GLU A 525 -19.56 -26.75 25.65
N LYS A 526 -20.87 -26.78 25.89
CA LYS A 526 -21.54 -27.89 26.57
C LYS A 526 -21.41 -29.21 25.80
N ALA A 527 -21.44 -29.16 24.46
CA ALA A 527 -21.29 -30.37 23.64
C ALA A 527 -19.84 -30.85 23.63
N LEU A 528 -18.85 -29.95 23.58
CA LEU A 528 -17.42 -30.28 23.72
C LEU A 528 -17.12 -30.87 25.08
N ALA A 529 -17.65 -30.29 26.14
CA ALA A 529 -17.50 -30.83 27.50
C ALA A 529 -18.13 -32.24 27.65
N PHE A 530 -19.27 -32.46 27.00
CA PHE A 530 -19.92 -33.78 26.98
C PHE A 530 -19.07 -34.81 26.23
N LEU A 531 -18.53 -34.46 25.06
CA LEU A 531 -17.63 -35.35 24.29
C LEU A 531 -16.37 -35.67 25.09
N ALA A 532 -15.76 -34.68 25.72
CA ALA A 532 -14.58 -34.88 26.56
C ALA A 532 -14.85 -35.80 27.72
N LYS A 533 -16.00 -35.63 28.41
CA LYS A 533 -16.43 -36.53 29.47
C LYS A 533 -16.62 -37.97 28.97
N LYS A 534 -17.26 -38.16 27.83
CA LYS A 534 -17.46 -39.48 27.22
C LYS A 534 -16.15 -40.09 26.77
N GLY A 535 -15.20 -39.30 26.23
CA GLY A 535 -13.86 -39.73 25.92
C GLY A 535 -13.11 -40.24 27.16
N ALA A 536 -13.19 -39.51 28.27
CA ALA A 536 -12.57 -39.93 29.54
C ALA A 536 -13.21 -41.20 30.15
N GLU A 537 -14.52 -41.38 29.99
CA GLU A 537 -15.25 -42.61 30.41
C GLU A 537 -14.78 -43.82 29.56
N LYS A 538 -14.55 -43.61 28.26
CA LYS A 538 -14.14 -44.70 27.32
C LYS A 538 -12.65 -45.05 27.41
N CYS A 539 -11.81 -44.04 27.67
CA CYS A 539 -10.34 -44.19 27.77
C CYS A 539 -9.87 -43.59 29.11
N PRO A 540 -10.02 -44.30 30.26
CA PRO A 540 -9.70 -43.75 31.58
C PRO A 540 -8.22 -43.40 31.77
N GLU A 541 -7.32 -44.04 31.04
CA GLU A 541 -5.86 -43.83 31.13
C GLU A 541 -5.38 -42.72 30.20
N ALA A 542 -6.21 -42.29 29.23
CA ALA A 542 -5.88 -41.26 28.27
C ALA A 542 -6.08 -39.86 28.81
N GLN A 543 -5.12 -38.98 28.56
CA GLN A 543 -5.31 -37.55 28.78
C GLN A 543 -6.25 -36.98 27.69
N VAL A 544 -7.41 -36.47 28.07
CA VAL A 544 -8.37 -35.88 27.13
C VAL A 544 -8.07 -34.42 26.93
N SER A 545 -7.98 -33.98 25.68
CA SER A 545 -7.76 -32.60 25.27
C SER A 545 -8.78 -32.17 24.21
N ILE A 546 -9.09 -30.89 24.16
CA ILE A 546 -9.95 -30.27 23.13
C ILE A 546 -9.12 -29.24 22.40
N LEU A 547 -9.09 -29.30 21.07
CA LEU A 547 -8.51 -28.29 20.20
C LEU A 547 -9.65 -27.57 19.46
N ASP A 548 -10.03 -26.37 19.96
CA ASP A 548 -11.07 -25.53 19.37
C ASP A 548 -10.42 -24.41 18.55
N LEU A 549 -10.29 -24.59 17.27
CA LEU A 549 -9.65 -23.68 16.30
C LEU A 549 -10.55 -22.49 15.89
N THR A 550 -11.75 -22.37 16.48
CA THR A 550 -12.68 -21.27 16.17
C THR A 550 -12.45 -20.03 17.01
N ARG A 551 -11.67 -20.12 18.08
CA ARG A 551 -11.45 -19.04 19.06
C ARG A 551 -10.00 -18.58 19.05
N ALA A 552 -9.75 -17.45 18.44
CA ALA A 552 -8.38 -16.90 18.33
C ALA A 552 -7.75 -16.47 19.69
N ASN A 553 -8.55 -16.14 20.73
CA ASN A 553 -8.04 -15.60 22.00
C ASN A 553 -9.00 -15.86 23.19
N GLY A 554 -9.28 -17.09 23.53
CA GLY A 554 -10.10 -17.35 24.70
C GLY A 554 -9.75 -18.68 25.41
N SER A 555 -9.32 -18.62 26.66
CA SER A 555 -9.18 -19.84 27.48
C SER A 555 -10.57 -20.44 27.72
N ILE A 556 -10.77 -21.66 27.23
CA ILE A 556 -11.96 -22.46 27.58
C ILE A 556 -11.78 -22.95 28.99
N THR A 557 -12.50 -22.37 29.94
CA THR A 557 -12.52 -22.86 31.31
C THR A 557 -13.57 -23.96 31.42
N LEU A 558 -13.19 -25.20 31.14
CA LEU A 558 -14.07 -26.35 31.40
C LEU A 558 -14.13 -26.61 32.91
N ALA A 559 -15.19 -26.15 33.54
CA ALA A 559 -15.44 -26.41 34.96
C ALA A 559 -15.71 -27.91 35.18
N SER A 560 -14.72 -28.66 35.62
CA SER A 560 -14.88 -30.03 36.11
C SER A 560 -14.25 -30.18 37.49
N ARG A 561 -14.96 -30.84 38.39
CA ARG A 561 -14.54 -31.13 39.78
C ARG A 561 -13.70 -32.39 39.92
N SER A 562 -13.20 -32.98 38.83
CA SER A 562 -12.42 -34.22 38.83
C SER A 562 -10.95 -33.96 38.54
N ASN A 563 -10.07 -34.76 39.10
CA ASN A 563 -8.60 -34.71 38.93
C ASN A 563 -8.12 -34.93 37.46
N ASN A 564 -9.03 -35.27 36.54
CA ASN A 564 -8.81 -35.49 35.11
C ASN A 564 -9.55 -34.40 34.28
N ASN A 565 -9.28 -33.12 34.55
CA ASN A 565 -9.90 -32.01 33.86
C ASN A 565 -9.41 -31.96 32.40
N PRO A 566 -10.27 -32.01 31.36
CA PRO A 566 -9.85 -31.94 29.97
C PRO A 566 -9.17 -30.58 29.73
N GLN A 567 -7.98 -30.61 29.10
CA GLN A 567 -7.27 -29.41 28.70
C GLN A 567 -7.84 -28.89 27.39
N ALA A 568 -8.10 -27.59 27.31
CA ALA A 568 -8.57 -26.95 26.09
C ALA A 568 -7.47 -26.07 25.52
N PHE A 569 -7.26 -26.17 24.21
CA PHE A 569 -6.28 -25.43 23.45
C PHE A 569 -6.97 -24.74 22.27
N ASN A 570 -6.49 -23.56 21.90
CA ASN A 570 -6.98 -22.80 20.75
C ASN A 570 -6.02 -22.85 19.57
N ARG A 571 -4.80 -23.32 19.81
CA ARG A 571 -3.74 -23.47 18.82
C ARG A 571 -3.12 -24.86 18.87
N LEU A 572 -2.76 -25.37 17.72
CA LEU A 572 -2.03 -26.64 17.60
C LEU A 572 -0.65 -26.54 18.27
N THR A 573 0.01 -25.40 18.13
CA THR A 573 1.31 -25.11 18.78
C THR A 573 1.26 -25.33 20.29
N ASP A 574 0.20 -24.87 20.97
CA ASP A 574 0.02 -25.03 22.42
C ASP A 574 -0.27 -26.48 22.79
N LEU A 575 -1.09 -27.17 21.99
CA LEU A 575 -1.33 -28.61 22.15
C LEU A 575 -0.03 -29.41 22.02
N MET A 576 0.78 -29.08 20.98
CA MET A 576 2.06 -29.73 20.73
C MET A 576 3.07 -29.54 21.85
N ALA A 577 3.12 -28.36 22.47
CA ALA A 577 3.95 -28.09 23.64
C ALA A 577 3.57 -28.98 24.85
N SER A 578 2.30 -29.42 24.91
CA SER A 578 1.81 -30.32 25.96
C SER A 578 2.08 -31.82 25.69
N VAL A 579 2.49 -32.17 24.47
CA VAL A 579 2.88 -33.55 24.09
C VAL A 579 4.37 -33.73 24.34
N LYS A 580 4.74 -34.29 25.51
CA LYS A 580 6.15 -34.53 25.84
C LYS A 580 6.68 -35.76 25.11
N PRO A 581 7.92 -35.74 24.59
CA PRO A 581 8.56 -36.91 23.94
C PRO A 581 8.63 -38.15 24.85
N GLU A 582 8.82 -37.97 26.15
CA GLU A 582 8.90 -39.05 27.15
C GLU A 582 7.60 -39.85 27.29
N THR A 583 6.44 -39.21 27.08
CA THR A 583 5.15 -39.92 27.14
C THR A 583 4.92 -40.82 25.93
N VAL A 584 5.69 -40.64 24.85
CA VAL A 584 5.52 -41.32 23.58
C VAL A 584 6.46 -42.50 23.42
N SER A 585 7.73 -42.37 23.83
CA SER A 585 8.77 -43.41 23.72
C SER A 585 8.43 -44.69 24.47
N ALA A 586 7.71 -44.63 25.58
CA ALA A 586 7.33 -45.82 26.35
C ALA A 586 6.27 -46.70 25.65
N ALA A 587 5.56 -46.22 24.62
CA ALA A 587 4.59 -47.02 23.87
C ALA A 587 5.23 -47.82 22.71
N ALA A 588 6.26 -47.27 22.08
CA ALA A 588 7.01 -47.95 21.00
C ALA A 588 7.76 -49.17 21.52
N SER A 589 8.27 -49.11 22.76
CA SER A 589 8.98 -50.22 23.42
C SER A 589 8.08 -51.41 23.78
N SER A 590 6.78 -51.18 24.06
CA SER A 590 5.87 -52.27 24.40
C SER A 590 5.25 -52.99 23.20
N ALA A 591 5.24 -52.36 22.02
CA ALA A 591 4.72 -52.94 20.77
C ALA A 591 5.71 -53.88 20.08
N SER A 592 7.02 -53.78 20.40
CA SER A 592 8.09 -54.57 19.74
C SER A 592 8.29 -56.00 20.32
N THR A 593 7.50 -56.41 21.33
CA THR A 593 7.72 -57.74 22.00
C THR A 593 6.64 -58.76 21.73
N ALA A 594 5.73 -58.57 20.77
CA ALA A 594 4.78 -59.63 20.37
C ALA A 594 5.32 -60.42 19.16
N PRO A 595 5.45 -61.77 19.23
CA PRO A 595 5.92 -62.57 18.10
C PRO A 595 4.86 -62.64 17.01
N ILE A 596 5.30 -62.44 15.79
CA ILE A 596 4.49 -62.54 14.55
C ILE A 596 4.10 -64.02 14.36
N PRO A 597 2.81 -64.38 14.29
CA PRO A 597 2.41 -65.70 13.81
C PRO A 597 2.42 -65.71 12.29
N ALA A 598 3.12 -66.68 11.71
CA ALA A 598 3.19 -66.91 10.28
C ALA A 598 1.83 -67.37 9.75
N GLU A 599 1.55 -66.80 8.49
CA GLU A 599 0.48 -66.83 7.77
C GLU A 599 0.02 -67.85 6.96
N HIS A 600 -1.15 -68.11 6.64
CA HIS A 600 -1.62 -68.91 5.51
C HIS A 600 -2.32 -68.02 4.47
N GLY A 601 -1.64 -68.00 3.34
CA GLY A 601 -2.19 -67.35 2.15
C GLY A 601 -3.46 -68.01 1.64
N THR A 602 -4.39 -67.16 1.22
CA THR A 602 -5.36 -67.51 0.20
C THR A 602 -5.51 -66.39 -0.81
N VAL A 603 -5.02 -66.70 -1.98
CA VAL A 603 -5.26 -65.93 -3.22
C VAL A 603 -6.76 -66.00 -3.53
N PHE A 604 -7.41 -64.85 -3.65
CA PHE A 604 -8.66 -64.73 -4.40
C PHE A 604 -8.49 -63.76 -5.55
N SER A 605 -8.36 -64.34 -6.74
CA SER A 605 -8.62 -63.65 -8.00
C SER A 605 -10.13 -63.60 -8.23
N GLY A 606 -10.62 -62.43 -8.58
CA GLY A 606 -12.02 -62.23 -8.97
C GLY A 606 -12.18 -60.92 -9.68
N SER A 607 -12.12 -61.02 -11.02
CA SER A 607 -12.56 -60.01 -11.98
C SER A 607 -14.04 -59.67 -11.78
N TYR A 608 -14.35 -58.35 -11.73
CA TYR A 608 -15.32 -57.69 -12.62
C TYR A 608 -15.24 -56.19 -12.35
#